data_ff9eae9763e309eb67d76b9e03a2b280
#
_entry.id   ff9eae9763e309eb67d76b9e03a2b280
#
_cell.length_a   1.000
_cell.length_b   1.000
_cell.length_c   1.000
_cell.angle_alpha   90.00
_cell.angle_beta   90.00
_cell.angle_gamma   90.00
#
_symmetry.space_group_name_H-M   'P 1'
#
loop_
_entity.id
_entity.type
_entity.pdbx_description
1 polymer ?
#
loop_
_entity_poly.entity_id
_entity_poly.type
_entity_poly.pdbx_seq_one_letter_code
_entity_poly.pdbx_strand_id
1 'polypeptide(L)'
;MKKEEQIIEVLINLERKYNRGVSALELGSYMKMDRANVSRHLNNLSKAGKIIKLNGRPVLYTTIIRKNEENQIIAKDIDSDNSTFKLEKSKDSLEKLVGAEMSLKMPIQQAKAAILYPPRGLHTLILGETGVGKSLFAEMMYNFAKESKSINEDAPFVRFNCADYADNPQLVVAQIFGVKKGAFTGADKDKDGLLKKADGGILFLDEVHRLSPQGQEMLFTFIDNGTFRKLGDTDTQIKASVQIISATTEDIQSFMLKTFTRRIPMTITLPPLRQRTLEERYLLLESFIRGESVRLQKKIHISKNSLFSFLIY
;
A
#
# COMPACT_ATOMS: atom_id res chain seq x y z
N MET A 1 10.69 -26.37 17.81
CA MET A 1 9.59 -26.03 16.88
C MET A 1 8.26 -26.04 17.62
N LYS A 2 7.45 -25.02 17.50
CA LYS A 2 6.10 -25.00 18.08
C LYS A 2 5.22 -26.05 17.36
N LYS A 3 4.33 -26.69 18.07
CA LYS A 3 3.48 -27.80 17.56
C LYS A 3 2.68 -27.43 16.30
N GLU A 4 2.34 -26.16 16.15
CA GLU A 4 1.65 -25.61 14.98
C GLU A 4 2.51 -25.59 13.72
N GLU A 5 3.81 -25.33 13.85
CA GLU A 5 4.78 -25.34 12.74
C GLU A 5 4.93 -26.74 12.18
N GLN A 6 4.98 -27.75 13.06
CA GLN A 6 5.03 -29.15 12.65
C GLN A 6 3.78 -29.58 11.89
N ILE A 7 2.60 -29.11 12.31
CA ILE A 7 1.32 -29.42 11.64
C ILE A 7 1.31 -28.82 10.21
N ILE A 8 1.77 -27.59 10.04
CA ILE A 8 1.82 -26.94 8.72
C ILE A 8 2.83 -27.65 7.81
N GLU A 9 3.99 -28.01 8.32
CA GLU A 9 5.02 -28.71 7.55
C GLU A 9 4.53 -30.09 7.06
N VAL A 10 3.89 -30.86 7.94
CA VAL A 10 3.29 -32.15 7.56
C VAL A 10 2.14 -31.97 6.59
N LEU A 11 1.32 -30.92 6.75
CA LEU A 11 0.24 -30.59 5.82
C LEU A 11 0.80 -30.36 4.40
N ILE A 12 1.85 -29.55 4.27
CA ILE A 12 2.53 -29.29 2.97
C ILE A 12 3.03 -30.58 2.33
N ASN A 13 3.66 -31.47 3.12
CA ASN A 13 4.20 -32.71 2.61
C ASN A 13 3.11 -33.68 2.13
N LEU A 14 2.00 -33.76 2.86
CA LEU A 14 0.88 -34.61 2.48
C LEU A 14 0.08 -34.05 1.29
N GLU A 15 -0.08 -32.76 1.20
CA GLU A 15 -0.68 -32.10 0.02
C GLU A 15 0.06 -32.43 -1.28
N ARG A 16 1.39 -32.42 -1.22
CA ARG A 16 2.23 -32.82 -2.38
C ARG A 16 2.08 -34.29 -2.73
N LYS A 17 2.05 -35.14 -1.70
CA LYS A 17 1.93 -36.59 -1.88
C LYS A 17 0.59 -36.96 -2.50
N TYR A 18 -0.51 -36.34 -2.07
CA TYR A 18 -1.87 -36.69 -2.50
C TYR A 18 -2.38 -35.82 -3.65
N ASN A 19 -1.64 -34.78 -4.00
CA ASN A 19 -2.03 -33.78 -4.99
C ASN A 19 -3.43 -33.17 -4.72
N ARG A 20 -3.84 -33.02 -3.46
CA ARG A 20 -5.11 -32.42 -3.00
C ARG A 20 -5.01 -31.95 -1.57
N GLY A 21 -6.02 -31.20 -1.10
CA GLY A 21 -6.14 -30.87 0.32
C GLY A 21 -6.22 -32.11 1.21
N VAL A 22 -5.84 -31.97 2.47
CA VAL A 22 -5.67 -33.07 3.44
C VAL A 22 -6.73 -32.97 4.53
N SER A 23 -7.34 -34.11 4.91
CA SER A 23 -8.29 -34.17 6.01
C SER A 23 -7.60 -34.27 7.37
N ALA A 24 -8.33 -33.90 8.44
CA ALA A 24 -7.82 -34.05 9.81
C ALA A 24 -7.53 -35.51 10.18
N LEU A 25 -8.18 -36.45 9.54
CA LEU A 25 -7.95 -37.90 9.73
C LEU A 25 -6.60 -38.32 9.14
N GLU A 26 -6.34 -37.93 7.90
CA GLU A 26 -5.08 -38.26 7.20
C GLU A 26 -3.88 -37.64 7.90
N LEU A 27 -3.99 -36.38 8.31
CA LEU A 27 -2.93 -35.69 9.04
C LEU A 27 -2.72 -36.35 10.43
N GLY A 28 -3.80 -36.69 11.12
CA GLY A 28 -3.74 -37.37 12.40
C GLY A 28 -3.04 -38.74 12.32
N SER A 29 -3.38 -39.51 11.29
CA SER A 29 -2.73 -40.81 11.04
C SER A 29 -1.23 -40.68 10.79
N TYR A 30 -0.82 -39.66 10.03
CA TYR A 30 0.60 -39.41 9.74
C TYR A 30 1.39 -38.95 10.98
N MET A 31 0.80 -38.05 11.77
CA MET A 31 1.43 -37.51 12.98
C MET A 31 1.26 -38.37 14.23
N LYS A 32 0.56 -39.52 14.13
CA LYS A 32 0.17 -40.35 15.27
C LYS A 32 -0.56 -39.57 16.36
N MET A 33 -1.46 -38.69 15.94
CA MET A 33 -2.28 -37.83 16.81
C MET A 33 -3.77 -38.15 16.63
N ASP A 34 -4.52 -38.00 17.74
CA ASP A 34 -5.98 -38.13 17.68
C ASP A 34 -6.62 -37.10 16.73
N ARG A 35 -7.61 -37.58 15.94
CA ARG A 35 -8.31 -36.77 14.94
C ARG A 35 -8.93 -35.49 15.53
N ALA A 36 -9.51 -35.57 16.73
CA ALA A 36 -10.18 -34.42 17.36
C ALA A 36 -9.15 -33.34 17.71
N ASN A 37 -7.98 -33.73 18.20
CA ASN A 37 -6.87 -32.84 18.53
C ASN A 37 -6.32 -32.12 17.26
N VAL A 38 -6.10 -32.90 16.20
CA VAL A 38 -5.64 -32.36 14.91
C VAL A 38 -6.69 -31.39 14.32
N SER A 39 -7.97 -31.78 14.35
CA SER A 39 -9.06 -30.94 13.85
C SER A 39 -9.15 -29.61 14.60
N ARG A 40 -8.94 -29.61 15.93
CA ARG A 40 -8.90 -28.39 16.74
C ARG A 40 -7.74 -27.46 16.33
N HIS A 41 -6.55 -28.02 16.16
CA HIS A 41 -5.38 -27.25 15.71
C HIS A 41 -5.58 -26.70 14.28
N LEU A 42 -6.08 -27.50 13.35
CA LEU A 42 -6.36 -27.05 11.98
C LEU A 42 -7.43 -25.95 11.94
N ASN A 43 -8.48 -26.06 12.75
CA ASN A 43 -9.50 -25.01 12.84
C ASN A 43 -8.91 -23.70 13.43
N ASN A 44 -8.02 -23.79 14.43
CA ASN A 44 -7.33 -22.63 14.99
C ASN A 44 -6.39 -21.99 13.96
N LEU A 45 -5.61 -22.79 13.24
CA LEU A 45 -4.74 -22.32 12.15
C LEU A 45 -5.52 -21.69 11.01
N SER A 46 -6.69 -22.25 10.67
CA SER A 46 -7.59 -21.67 9.66
C SER A 46 -8.21 -20.35 10.12
N LYS A 47 -8.64 -20.24 11.39
CA LYS A 47 -9.12 -18.97 11.97
C LYS A 47 -8.02 -17.91 12.05
N ALA A 48 -6.78 -18.34 12.28
CA ALA A 48 -5.61 -17.47 12.28
C ALA A 48 -5.13 -17.11 10.85
N GLY A 49 -5.83 -17.56 9.80
CA GLY A 49 -5.46 -17.29 8.41
C GLY A 49 -4.18 -17.99 7.93
N LYS A 50 -3.71 -19.00 8.65
CA LYS A 50 -2.46 -19.72 8.31
C LYS A 50 -2.67 -20.86 7.30
N ILE A 51 -3.88 -21.38 7.20
CA ILE A 51 -4.29 -22.43 6.25
C ILE A 51 -5.74 -22.16 5.82
N ILE A 52 -6.15 -22.77 4.72
CA ILE A 52 -7.50 -22.63 4.17
C ILE A 52 -8.30 -23.91 4.48
N LYS A 53 -9.52 -23.73 4.99
CA LYS A 53 -10.48 -24.79 5.20
C LYS A 53 -11.40 -24.89 3.99
N LEU A 54 -11.44 -26.04 3.34
CA LEU A 54 -12.33 -26.35 2.22
C LEU A 54 -13.56 -27.08 2.76
N ASN A 55 -14.73 -26.47 2.59
CA ASN A 55 -15.98 -27.08 3.03
C ASN A 55 -16.37 -28.24 2.11
N GLY A 56 -16.56 -29.42 2.69
CA GLY A 56 -16.91 -30.64 1.97
C GLY A 56 -17.10 -31.82 2.93
N ARG A 57 -17.40 -33.01 2.40
CA ARG A 57 -17.44 -34.27 3.16
C ARG A 57 -16.46 -35.25 2.51
N PRO A 58 -15.27 -35.48 3.06
CA PRO A 58 -14.72 -34.91 4.32
C PRO A 58 -14.30 -33.44 4.17
N VAL A 59 -14.19 -32.73 5.30
CA VAL A 59 -13.58 -31.38 5.35
C VAL A 59 -12.08 -31.53 5.08
N LEU A 60 -11.58 -30.78 4.12
CA LEU A 60 -10.17 -30.74 3.75
C LEU A 60 -9.53 -29.41 4.19
N TYR A 61 -8.24 -29.45 4.44
CA TYR A 61 -7.43 -28.27 4.74
C TYR A 61 -6.31 -28.20 3.71
N THR A 62 -6.03 -26.99 3.24
CA THR A 62 -4.99 -26.76 2.22
C THR A 62 -4.14 -25.57 2.59
N THR A 63 -2.91 -25.57 2.15
CA THR A 63 -2.04 -24.40 2.26
C THR A 63 -2.42 -23.36 1.21
N ILE A 64 -2.12 -22.12 1.49
CA ILE A 64 -2.37 -20.99 0.57
C ILE A 64 -1.59 -21.17 -0.73
N ILE A 65 -0.39 -21.76 -0.64
CA ILE A 65 0.50 -22.02 -1.79
C ILE A 65 -0.21 -22.89 -2.83
N ARG A 66 -0.79 -24.00 -2.40
CA ARG A 66 -1.45 -24.93 -3.31
C ARG A 66 -2.70 -24.35 -3.97
N LYS A 67 -3.54 -23.65 -3.22
CA LYS A 67 -4.76 -23.05 -3.77
C LYS A 67 -4.44 -22.04 -4.87
N ASN A 68 -3.33 -21.33 -4.73
CA ASN A 68 -2.87 -20.40 -5.77
C ASN A 68 -2.33 -21.13 -7.02
N GLU A 69 -1.68 -22.30 -6.85
CA GLU A 69 -1.26 -23.15 -7.97
C GLU A 69 -2.48 -23.70 -8.74
N GLU A 70 -3.50 -24.18 -8.04
CA GLU A 70 -4.76 -24.64 -8.65
C GLU A 70 -5.48 -23.52 -9.42
N ASN A 71 -5.54 -22.31 -8.87
CA ASN A 71 -6.11 -21.14 -9.55
C ASN A 71 -5.30 -20.72 -10.80
N GLN A 72 -3.97 -20.91 -10.81
CA GLN A 72 -3.13 -20.64 -11.98
C GLN A 72 -3.30 -21.69 -13.08
N ILE A 73 -3.54 -22.95 -12.73
CA ILE A 73 -3.82 -24.03 -13.70
C ILE A 73 -5.18 -23.78 -14.36
N ILE A 74 -6.20 -23.43 -13.55
CA ILE A 74 -7.55 -23.09 -14.07
C ILE A 74 -7.50 -21.87 -15.00
N ALA A 75 -6.65 -20.87 -14.69
CA ALA A 75 -6.48 -19.70 -15.57
C ALA A 75 -5.81 -20.02 -16.91
N LYS A 76 -5.00 -21.09 -16.98
CA LYS A 76 -4.37 -21.54 -18.25
C LYS A 76 -5.30 -22.38 -19.12
N ASP A 77 -6.25 -23.10 -18.53
CA ASP A 77 -7.20 -23.93 -19.27
C ASP A 77 -8.39 -23.13 -19.81
N ILE A 78 -8.57 -21.86 -19.39
CA ILE A 78 -9.66 -20.97 -19.85
C ILE A 78 -9.32 -20.23 -21.15
N ASP A 79 -8.06 -20.24 -21.59
CA ASP A 79 -7.66 -19.58 -22.85
C ASP A 79 -8.03 -20.36 -24.13
N SER A 80 -8.76 -21.46 -24.03
CA SER A 80 -9.08 -22.31 -25.19
C SER A 80 -10.56 -22.56 -25.49
N ASP A 81 -11.50 -21.79 -24.93
CA ASP A 81 -12.87 -21.83 -25.48
C ASP A 81 -13.63 -20.50 -25.37
N ASN A 82 -13.93 -19.97 -26.54
CA ASN A 82 -14.75 -18.79 -26.77
C ASN A 82 -16.21 -19.02 -26.36
N SER A 83 -16.75 -18.12 -25.61
CA SER A 83 -18.14 -17.60 -25.59
C SER A 83 -18.75 -17.53 -24.21
N THR A 84 -18.55 -16.41 -23.55
CA THR A 84 -19.62 -15.62 -22.92
C THR A 84 -19.04 -14.29 -22.41
N PHE A 85 -19.38 -13.21 -23.09
CA PHE A 85 -19.08 -11.83 -22.67
C PHE A 85 -19.68 -11.54 -21.30
N LYS A 86 -18.93 -11.80 -20.22
CA LYS A 86 -19.02 -10.98 -19.02
C LYS A 86 -18.00 -9.88 -19.18
N LEU A 87 -18.47 -8.66 -19.35
CA LEU A 87 -17.64 -7.45 -19.21
C LEU A 87 -16.94 -7.53 -17.86
N GLU A 88 -15.72 -8.05 -17.82
CA GLU A 88 -14.81 -7.79 -16.72
C GLU A 88 -14.59 -6.29 -16.73
N LYS A 89 -15.14 -5.58 -15.73
CA LYS A 89 -14.76 -4.21 -15.46
C LYS A 89 -13.24 -4.23 -15.30
N SER A 90 -12.54 -3.59 -16.21
CA SER A 90 -11.09 -3.45 -16.10
C SER A 90 -10.78 -2.86 -14.73
N LYS A 91 -10.02 -3.61 -13.93
CA LYS A 91 -9.61 -3.16 -12.59
C LYS A 91 -8.87 -1.84 -12.72
N ASP A 92 -9.29 -0.85 -11.95
CA ASP A 92 -8.55 0.40 -11.86
C ASP A 92 -7.20 0.25 -11.14
N SER A 93 -6.37 1.28 -11.17
CA SER A 93 -5.01 1.24 -10.62
C SER A 93 -4.97 0.86 -9.14
N LEU A 94 -5.92 1.29 -8.33
CA LEU A 94 -6.01 0.94 -6.91
C LEU A 94 -6.42 -0.53 -6.71
N GLU A 95 -7.30 -1.06 -7.54
CA GLU A 95 -7.75 -2.45 -7.48
C GLU A 95 -6.69 -3.46 -7.96
N LYS A 96 -5.64 -2.99 -8.64
CA LYS A 96 -4.48 -3.81 -9.03
C LYS A 96 -3.49 -4.05 -7.88
N LEU A 97 -3.62 -3.32 -6.78
CA LEU A 97 -2.76 -3.52 -5.61
C LEU A 97 -2.99 -4.89 -4.97
N VAL A 98 -1.90 -5.55 -4.60
CA VAL A 98 -1.98 -6.81 -3.83
C VAL A 98 -2.66 -6.55 -2.50
N GLY A 99 -3.70 -7.30 -2.19
CA GLY A 99 -4.54 -7.10 -1.00
C GLY A 99 -5.74 -6.18 -1.21
N ALA A 100 -6.04 -5.75 -2.45
CA ALA A 100 -7.14 -4.84 -2.74
C ALA A 100 -8.51 -5.33 -2.23
N GLU A 101 -8.77 -6.63 -2.33
CA GLU A 101 -10.02 -7.24 -1.81
C GLU A 101 -9.88 -7.77 -0.36
N MET A 102 -8.73 -7.55 0.26
CA MET A 102 -8.40 -8.06 1.60
C MET A 102 -8.06 -6.89 2.54
N SER A 103 -6.80 -6.77 2.97
CA SER A 103 -6.37 -5.77 3.96
C SER A 103 -6.41 -4.33 3.43
N LEU A 104 -6.29 -4.13 2.12
CA LEU A 104 -6.34 -2.80 1.51
C LEU A 104 -7.76 -2.38 1.07
N LYS A 105 -8.79 -3.21 1.25
CA LYS A 105 -10.14 -2.91 0.79
C LYS A 105 -10.67 -1.57 1.34
N MET A 106 -10.60 -1.37 2.64
CA MET A 106 -11.03 -0.12 3.25
C MET A 106 -10.13 1.07 2.88
N PRO A 107 -8.80 0.99 2.95
CA PRO A 107 -7.91 2.02 2.43
C PRO A 107 -8.19 2.44 0.99
N ILE A 108 -8.46 1.49 0.10
CA ILE A 108 -8.79 1.77 -1.30
C ILE A 108 -10.14 2.49 -1.43
N GLN A 109 -11.17 2.08 -0.70
CA GLN A 109 -12.45 2.78 -0.71
C GLN A 109 -12.31 4.22 -0.22
N GLN A 110 -11.54 4.46 0.84
CA GLN A 110 -11.24 5.79 1.35
C GLN A 110 -10.46 6.62 0.31
N ALA A 111 -9.46 6.02 -0.36
CA ALA A 111 -8.69 6.68 -1.41
C ALA A 111 -9.56 7.08 -2.60
N LYS A 112 -10.43 6.18 -3.08
CA LYS A 112 -11.39 6.49 -4.14
C LYS A 112 -12.34 7.61 -3.75
N ALA A 113 -12.90 7.56 -2.54
CA ALA A 113 -13.75 8.63 -2.02
C ALA A 113 -13.01 9.98 -1.94
N ALA A 114 -11.74 9.97 -1.48
CA ALA A 114 -10.93 11.17 -1.43
C ALA A 114 -10.64 11.77 -2.81
N ILE A 115 -10.34 10.95 -3.80
CA ILE A 115 -10.07 11.42 -5.18
C ILE A 115 -11.33 11.95 -5.85
N LEU A 116 -12.47 11.25 -5.70
CA LEU A 116 -13.72 11.59 -6.37
C LEU A 116 -14.49 12.74 -5.70
N TYR A 117 -14.06 13.21 -4.55
CA TYR A 117 -14.76 14.28 -3.82
C TYR A 117 -14.66 15.62 -4.56
N PRO A 118 -15.82 16.24 -4.94
CA PRO A 118 -15.79 17.51 -5.66
C PRO A 118 -15.36 18.68 -4.73
N PRO A 119 -14.76 19.75 -5.26
CA PRO A 119 -14.43 19.94 -6.69
C PRO A 119 -13.02 19.47 -7.09
N ARG A 120 -12.15 19.08 -6.16
CA ARG A 120 -10.71 18.85 -6.40
C ARG A 120 -10.13 17.64 -5.68
N GLY A 121 -10.97 16.76 -5.16
CA GLY A 121 -10.56 15.75 -4.22
C GLY A 121 -10.31 16.30 -2.81
N LEU A 122 -10.13 15.40 -1.85
CA LEU A 122 -9.77 15.72 -0.46
C LEU A 122 -8.27 15.61 -0.26
N HIS A 123 -7.69 16.59 0.41
CA HIS A 123 -6.32 16.43 0.92
C HIS A 123 -6.26 15.22 1.85
N THR A 124 -5.22 14.38 1.68
CA THR A 124 -5.17 13.06 2.30
C THR A 124 -3.87 12.87 3.07
N LEU A 125 -3.95 12.24 4.23
CA LEU A 125 -2.82 11.78 5.02
C LEU A 125 -2.79 10.24 5.05
N ILE A 126 -1.69 9.66 4.58
CA ILE A 126 -1.46 8.22 4.59
C ILE A 126 -0.56 7.87 5.77
N LEU A 127 -1.07 7.02 6.67
CA LEU A 127 -0.37 6.51 7.83
C LEU A 127 0.08 5.08 7.60
N GLY A 128 1.22 4.72 8.13
CA GLY A 128 1.70 3.34 8.11
C GLY A 128 3.19 3.23 8.34
N GLU A 129 3.63 2.08 8.78
CA GLU A 129 5.04 1.80 9.05
C GLU A 129 5.93 1.96 7.81
N THR A 130 7.23 2.06 8.03
CA THR A 130 8.19 2.05 6.93
C THR A 130 8.03 0.78 6.09
N GLY A 131 8.08 0.91 4.77
CA GLY A 131 8.02 -0.23 3.84
C GLY A 131 6.62 -0.78 3.55
N VAL A 132 5.53 -0.27 4.14
CA VAL A 132 4.16 -0.77 3.87
C VAL A 132 3.62 -0.41 2.48
N GLY A 133 4.31 0.47 1.74
CA GLY A 133 3.94 0.86 0.38
C GLY A 133 3.18 2.20 0.28
N LYS A 134 3.36 3.14 1.23
CA LYS A 134 2.70 4.46 1.22
C LYS A 134 2.91 5.22 -0.10
N SER A 135 4.15 5.27 -0.58
CA SER A 135 4.51 6.00 -1.81
C SER A 135 3.90 5.34 -3.06
N LEU A 136 3.87 3.99 -3.12
CA LEU A 136 3.18 3.25 -4.17
C LEU A 136 1.67 3.49 -4.11
N PHE A 137 1.09 3.49 -2.92
CA PHE A 137 -0.34 3.74 -2.74
C PHE A 137 -0.72 5.14 -3.23
N ALA A 138 0.08 6.17 -2.91
CA ALA A 138 -0.12 7.54 -3.41
C ALA A 138 0.00 7.62 -4.94
N GLU A 139 0.93 6.86 -5.55
CA GLU A 139 1.04 6.77 -7.01
C GLU A 139 -0.19 6.11 -7.64
N MET A 140 -0.72 5.06 -7.03
CA MET A 140 -1.96 4.43 -7.51
C MET A 140 -3.18 5.33 -7.33
N MET A 141 -3.21 6.18 -6.28
CA MET A 141 -4.22 7.24 -6.14
C MET A 141 -4.15 8.25 -7.28
N TYR A 142 -2.94 8.67 -7.67
CA TYR A 142 -2.77 9.57 -8.83
C TYR A 142 -3.22 8.92 -10.14
N ASN A 143 -2.83 7.67 -10.39
CA ASN A 143 -3.25 6.96 -11.59
C ASN A 143 -4.78 6.81 -11.65
N PHE A 144 -5.41 6.48 -10.51
CA PHE A 144 -6.86 6.43 -10.39
C PHE A 144 -7.52 7.81 -10.64
N ALA A 145 -6.91 8.89 -10.17
CA ALA A 145 -7.42 10.25 -10.42
C ALA A 145 -7.45 10.59 -11.92
N LYS A 146 -6.48 10.12 -12.70
CA LYS A 146 -6.46 10.22 -14.17
C LYS A 146 -7.52 9.32 -14.81
N GLU A 147 -7.55 8.04 -14.42
CA GLU A 147 -8.52 7.05 -14.93
C GLU A 147 -9.97 7.49 -14.70
N SER A 148 -10.25 8.07 -13.54
CA SER A 148 -11.58 8.61 -13.17
C SER A 148 -11.87 10.00 -13.74
N LYS A 149 -10.90 10.62 -14.44
CA LYS A 149 -10.99 11.98 -14.98
C LYS A 149 -11.22 13.07 -13.92
N SER A 150 -10.83 12.80 -12.67
CA SER A 150 -10.86 13.78 -11.59
C SER A 150 -9.77 14.85 -11.75
N ILE A 151 -8.70 14.51 -12.46
CA ILE A 151 -7.65 15.42 -12.94
C ILE A 151 -7.42 15.21 -14.44
N ASN A 152 -6.76 16.16 -15.10
CA ASN A 152 -6.41 16.03 -16.50
C ASN A 152 -5.39 14.89 -16.72
N GLU A 153 -5.32 14.37 -17.93
CA GLU A 153 -4.43 13.28 -18.29
C GLU A 153 -2.95 13.66 -18.19
N ASP A 154 -2.63 14.92 -18.46
CA ASP A 154 -1.31 15.56 -18.38
C ASP A 154 -1.02 16.20 -17.01
N ALA A 155 -1.96 16.09 -16.04
CA ALA A 155 -1.79 16.65 -14.71
C ALA A 155 -0.51 16.15 -14.02
N PRO A 156 0.28 17.04 -13.40
CA PRO A 156 1.54 16.65 -12.79
C PRO A 156 1.37 15.82 -11.52
N PHE A 157 2.26 14.83 -11.34
CA PHE A 157 2.47 14.14 -10.06
C PHE A 157 3.85 14.51 -9.54
N VAL A 158 3.90 15.43 -8.59
CA VAL A 158 5.14 15.90 -8.00
C VAL A 158 5.38 15.16 -6.67
N ARG A 159 6.54 14.52 -6.53
CA ARG A 159 6.92 13.81 -5.31
C ARG A 159 8.05 14.54 -4.58
N PHE A 160 7.95 14.59 -3.28
CA PHE A 160 8.98 15.19 -2.44
C PHE A 160 9.07 14.45 -1.10
N ASN A 161 10.27 14.05 -0.72
CA ASN A 161 10.53 13.49 0.60
C ASN A 161 11.05 14.59 1.52
N CYS A 162 10.29 14.92 2.56
CA CYS A 162 10.66 15.95 3.52
C CYS A 162 11.92 15.57 4.35
N ALA A 163 12.25 14.28 4.42
CA ALA A 163 13.43 13.81 5.13
C ALA A 163 14.75 14.10 4.40
N ASP A 164 14.74 14.31 3.07
CA ASP A 164 15.95 14.56 2.29
C ASP A 164 16.70 15.85 2.71
N TYR A 165 15.99 16.76 3.39
CA TYR A 165 16.51 18.04 3.88
C TYR A 165 16.25 18.23 5.38
N ALA A 166 16.17 17.15 6.17
CA ALA A 166 15.80 17.19 7.59
C ALA A 166 16.70 18.10 8.43
N ASP A 167 17.97 18.23 8.07
CA ASP A 167 18.95 19.08 8.77
C ASP A 167 18.79 20.58 8.43
N ASN A 168 17.97 20.93 7.43
CA ASN A 168 17.72 22.32 7.04
C ASN A 168 16.24 22.56 6.77
N PRO A 169 15.43 22.81 7.80
CA PRO A 169 13.99 23.03 7.66
C PRO A 169 13.60 24.19 6.73
N GLN A 170 14.45 25.22 6.61
CA GLN A 170 14.19 26.33 5.68
C GLN A 170 14.26 25.89 4.22
N LEU A 171 15.18 24.97 3.89
CA LEU A 171 15.27 24.41 2.54
C LEU A 171 14.02 23.57 2.19
N VAL A 172 13.49 22.80 3.13
CA VAL A 172 12.22 22.05 2.93
C VAL A 172 11.11 23.01 2.56
N VAL A 173 10.93 24.08 3.33
CA VAL A 173 9.91 25.12 3.08
C VAL A 173 10.14 25.81 1.75
N ALA A 174 11.39 26.21 1.45
CA ALA A 174 11.76 26.83 0.18
C ALA A 174 11.50 25.93 -1.04
N GLN A 175 11.71 24.61 -0.93
CA GLN A 175 11.39 23.67 -1.99
C GLN A 175 9.86 23.59 -2.23
N ILE A 176 9.07 23.50 -1.20
CA ILE A 176 7.61 23.34 -1.32
C ILE A 176 6.95 24.61 -1.81
N PHE A 177 7.26 25.77 -1.20
CA PHE A 177 6.57 27.04 -1.45
C PHE A 177 7.28 27.94 -2.46
N GLY A 178 8.58 27.69 -2.70
CA GLY A 178 9.44 28.59 -3.45
C GLY A 178 10.09 29.62 -2.54
N VAL A 179 10.99 30.39 -3.13
CA VAL A 179 11.79 31.40 -2.42
C VAL A 179 11.90 32.67 -3.25
N LYS A 180 11.83 33.81 -2.57
CA LYS A 180 12.15 35.13 -3.14
C LYS A 180 13.63 35.44 -2.90
N LYS A 181 14.24 36.13 -3.87
CA LYS A 181 15.62 36.58 -3.74
C LYS A 181 15.83 37.34 -2.43
N GLY A 182 16.88 36.97 -1.68
CA GLY A 182 17.20 37.59 -0.41
C GLY A 182 16.43 37.07 0.80
N ALA A 183 15.59 36.03 0.65
CA ALA A 183 14.82 35.46 1.76
C ALA A 183 15.69 34.84 2.86
N PHE A 184 16.86 34.32 2.49
CA PHE A 184 17.88 33.81 3.42
C PHE A 184 19.25 33.81 2.73
N THR A 185 20.32 33.57 3.50
CA THR A 185 21.70 33.53 2.97
C THR A 185 21.81 32.43 1.90
N GLY A 186 22.14 32.78 0.65
CA GLY A 186 22.20 31.87 -0.49
C GLY A 186 20.94 31.84 -1.37
N ALA A 187 19.93 32.66 -1.07
CA ALA A 187 18.77 32.87 -1.94
C ALA A 187 19.08 33.94 -3.01
N ASP A 188 19.91 33.60 -3.99
CA ASP A 188 20.44 34.55 -4.99
C ASP A 188 19.41 34.96 -6.07
N LYS A 189 18.35 34.16 -6.26
CA LYS A 189 17.30 34.39 -7.25
C LYS A 189 15.95 33.84 -6.81
N ASP A 190 14.90 34.35 -7.42
CA ASP A 190 13.55 33.81 -7.26
C ASP A 190 13.48 32.39 -7.80
N LYS A 191 12.86 31.50 -7.02
CA LYS A 191 12.56 30.13 -7.43
C LYS A 191 11.10 29.80 -7.17
N ASP A 192 10.45 29.15 -8.12
CA ASP A 192 9.13 28.56 -7.91
C ASP A 192 9.21 27.26 -7.12
N GLY A 193 8.26 27.09 -6.20
CA GLY A 193 8.16 25.89 -5.37
C GLY A 193 7.41 24.74 -6.05
N LEU A 194 7.41 23.60 -5.36
CA LEU A 194 6.74 22.37 -5.81
C LEU A 194 5.22 22.54 -5.91
N LEU A 195 4.61 23.35 -5.02
CA LEU A 195 3.17 23.68 -5.12
C LEU A 195 2.82 24.27 -6.48
N LYS A 196 3.65 25.21 -7.00
CA LYS A 196 3.39 25.78 -8.32
C LYS A 196 3.61 24.77 -9.44
N LYS A 197 4.62 23.90 -9.31
CA LYS A 197 4.90 22.85 -10.30
C LYS A 197 3.83 21.75 -10.32
N ALA A 198 3.12 21.56 -9.22
CA ALA A 198 2.05 20.58 -9.07
C ALA A 198 0.67 21.15 -9.44
N ASP A 199 0.59 22.40 -9.91
CA ASP A 199 -0.68 23.05 -10.22
C ASP A 199 -1.50 22.26 -11.25
N GLY A 200 -2.77 22.06 -10.97
CA GLY A 200 -3.67 21.17 -11.71
C GLY A 200 -3.55 19.69 -11.41
N GLY A 201 -2.63 19.28 -10.54
CA GLY A 201 -2.33 17.87 -10.23
C GLY A 201 -2.22 17.55 -8.76
N ILE A 202 -1.30 16.64 -8.44
CA ILE A 202 -1.09 16.11 -7.08
C ILE A 202 0.34 16.37 -6.63
N LEU A 203 0.47 16.90 -5.40
CA LEU A 203 1.75 16.96 -4.66
C LEU A 203 1.76 15.88 -3.58
N PHE A 204 2.67 14.92 -3.71
CA PHE A 204 2.92 13.90 -2.70
C PHE A 204 4.09 14.30 -1.81
N LEU A 205 3.83 14.43 -0.50
CA LEU A 205 4.78 14.78 0.53
C LEU A 205 5.05 13.56 1.42
N ASP A 206 6.18 12.90 1.23
CA ASP A 206 6.59 11.80 2.10
C ASP A 206 7.28 12.32 3.36
N GLU A 207 7.17 11.58 4.46
CA GLU A 207 7.69 11.91 5.80
C GLU A 207 7.33 13.36 6.23
N VAL A 208 6.05 13.72 6.05
CA VAL A 208 5.54 15.09 6.27
C VAL A 208 5.75 15.59 7.71
N HIS A 209 5.92 14.70 8.68
CA HIS A 209 6.27 15.05 10.07
C HIS A 209 7.63 15.76 10.19
N ARG A 210 8.49 15.68 9.17
CA ARG A 210 9.77 16.41 9.12
C ARG A 210 9.61 17.90 8.79
N LEU A 211 8.40 18.35 8.41
CA LEU A 211 8.12 19.76 8.25
C LEU A 211 8.22 20.48 9.59
N SER A 212 8.95 21.61 9.60
CA SER A 212 8.94 22.52 10.74
C SER A 212 7.52 23.01 11.06
N PRO A 213 7.26 23.46 12.31
CA PRO A 213 5.97 24.06 12.65
C PRO A 213 5.53 25.17 11.67
N GLN A 214 6.47 26.03 11.28
CA GLN A 214 6.23 27.09 10.27
C GLN A 214 5.83 26.47 8.91
N GLY A 215 6.51 25.42 8.46
CA GLY A 215 6.17 24.74 7.21
C GLY A 215 4.78 24.11 7.26
N GLN A 216 4.43 23.51 8.39
CA GLN A 216 3.09 22.97 8.62
C GLN A 216 2.02 24.09 8.59
N GLU A 217 2.26 25.24 9.21
CA GLU A 217 1.36 26.38 9.17
C GLU A 217 1.15 26.96 7.75
N MET A 218 2.21 27.08 6.98
CA MET A 218 2.13 27.49 5.59
C MET A 218 1.33 26.48 4.75
N LEU A 219 1.54 25.18 4.97
CA LEU A 219 0.86 24.13 4.22
C LEU A 219 -0.64 24.08 4.56
N PHE A 220 -1.03 24.22 5.83
CA PHE A 220 -2.45 24.26 6.15
C PHE A 220 -3.14 25.52 5.63
N THR A 221 -2.44 26.66 5.58
CA THR A 221 -2.97 27.89 4.96
C THR A 221 -3.28 27.66 3.47
N PHE A 222 -2.42 26.92 2.78
CA PHE A 222 -2.67 26.49 1.41
C PHE A 222 -3.86 25.52 1.32
N ILE A 223 -3.96 24.54 2.21
CA ILE A 223 -5.07 23.58 2.27
C ILE A 223 -6.42 24.30 2.41
N ASP A 224 -6.49 25.32 3.28
CA ASP A 224 -7.72 26.07 3.54
C ASP A 224 -8.12 26.98 2.36
N ASN A 225 -7.14 27.66 1.76
CA ASN A 225 -7.43 28.79 0.85
C ASN A 225 -7.03 28.53 -0.61
N GLY A 226 -6.26 27.48 -0.89
CA GLY A 226 -5.69 27.21 -2.23
C GLY A 226 -4.67 28.26 -2.66
N THR A 227 -4.12 29.02 -1.69
CA THR A 227 -3.15 30.10 -1.96
C THR A 227 -1.96 29.99 -1.00
N PHE A 228 -0.81 30.43 -1.48
CA PHE A 228 0.44 30.42 -0.70
C PHE A 228 1.33 31.60 -1.09
N ARG A 229 2.38 31.84 -0.32
CA ARG A 229 3.44 32.81 -0.61
C ARG A 229 4.79 32.12 -0.68
N LYS A 230 5.70 32.67 -1.48
CA LYS A 230 7.11 32.23 -1.44
C LYS A 230 7.74 32.62 -0.11
N LEU A 231 8.72 31.86 0.32
CA LEU A 231 9.50 32.22 1.49
C LEU A 231 10.18 33.58 1.27
N GLY A 232 9.99 34.51 2.23
CA GLY A 232 10.49 35.87 2.14
C GLY A 232 9.63 36.84 1.30
N ASP A 233 8.46 36.41 0.81
CA ASP A 233 7.49 37.28 0.12
C ASP A 233 6.33 37.62 1.03
N THR A 234 6.13 38.91 1.33
CA THR A 234 5.00 39.42 2.13
C THR A 234 3.82 39.88 1.28
N ASP A 235 4.06 40.18 0.00
CA ASP A 235 3.12 40.93 -0.84
C ASP A 235 2.38 40.07 -1.85
N THR A 236 3.07 39.09 -2.45
CA THR A 236 2.51 38.35 -3.58
C THR A 236 1.86 37.04 -3.08
N GLN A 237 0.56 36.92 -3.31
CA GLN A 237 -0.17 35.68 -3.05
C GLN A 237 -0.33 34.88 -4.35
N ILE A 238 0.09 33.65 -4.35
CA ILE A 238 0.03 32.72 -5.49
C ILE A 238 -1.14 31.76 -5.27
N LYS A 239 -1.99 31.60 -6.28
CA LYS A 239 -3.08 30.62 -6.28
C LYS A 239 -2.66 29.38 -7.06
N ALA A 240 -2.95 28.19 -6.52
CA ALA A 240 -2.73 26.94 -7.21
C ALA A 240 -3.85 25.92 -6.86
N SER A 241 -4.11 25.03 -7.80
CA SER A 241 -5.11 23.98 -7.68
C SER A 241 -4.40 22.64 -7.53
N VAL A 242 -3.96 22.29 -6.30
CA VAL A 242 -3.18 21.09 -6.03
C VAL A 242 -3.87 20.26 -4.97
N GLN A 243 -4.05 18.97 -5.22
CA GLN A 243 -4.42 18.02 -4.17
C GLN A 243 -3.15 17.58 -3.44
N ILE A 244 -3.13 17.75 -2.13
CA ILE A 244 -2.02 17.27 -1.29
C ILE A 244 -2.31 15.84 -0.84
N ILE A 245 -1.37 14.93 -1.09
CA ILE A 245 -1.31 13.62 -0.46
C ILE A 245 -0.04 13.61 0.39
N SER A 246 -0.20 13.46 1.70
CA SER A 246 0.92 13.40 2.64
C SER A 246 1.08 12.00 3.18
N ALA A 247 2.30 11.60 3.55
CA ALA A 247 2.56 10.34 4.22
C ALA A 247 3.47 10.52 5.43
N THR A 248 3.26 9.71 6.46
CA THR A 248 4.12 9.67 7.65
C THR A 248 4.18 8.27 8.25
N THR A 249 5.31 7.97 8.90
CA THR A 249 5.51 6.77 9.71
C THR A 249 5.22 7.01 11.19
N GLU A 250 5.20 8.25 11.60
CA GLU A 250 5.15 8.68 12.99
C GLU A 250 3.71 8.89 13.50
N ASP A 251 3.57 8.86 14.81
CA ASP A 251 2.30 9.21 15.47
C ASP A 251 1.96 10.69 15.24
N ILE A 252 0.79 10.90 14.69
CA ILE A 252 0.29 12.23 14.34
C ILE A 252 0.26 13.17 15.55
N GLN A 253 -0.10 12.63 16.72
CA GLN A 253 -0.31 13.45 17.93
C GLN A 253 1.00 13.97 18.49
N SER A 254 2.10 13.23 18.29
CA SER A 254 3.41 13.54 18.84
C SER A 254 4.23 14.47 17.95
N PHE A 255 4.06 14.42 16.63
CA PHE A 255 4.96 15.08 15.68
C PHE A 255 4.29 16.14 14.81
N MET A 256 2.97 16.26 14.82
CA MET A 256 2.27 17.20 13.96
C MET A 256 1.41 18.18 14.77
N LEU A 257 1.32 19.40 14.28
CA LEU A 257 0.45 20.40 14.87
C LEU A 257 -1.02 19.93 14.79
N LYS A 258 -1.74 20.02 15.89
CA LYS A 258 -3.18 19.70 15.95
C LYS A 258 -3.99 20.51 14.93
N THR A 259 -3.56 21.74 14.67
CA THR A 259 -4.16 22.62 13.68
C THR A 259 -3.98 22.09 12.25
N PHE A 260 -2.84 21.47 11.93
CA PHE A 260 -2.57 20.85 10.64
C PHE A 260 -3.41 19.58 10.45
N THR A 261 -3.40 18.69 11.43
CA THR A 261 -4.11 17.41 11.32
C THR A 261 -5.63 17.54 11.21
N ARG A 262 -6.21 18.55 11.86
CA ARG A 262 -7.65 18.85 11.76
C ARG A 262 -8.11 19.35 10.39
N ARG A 263 -7.19 19.85 9.57
CA ARG A 263 -7.48 20.37 8.22
C ARG A 263 -7.29 19.36 7.12
N ILE A 264 -6.71 18.19 7.43
CA ILE A 264 -6.65 17.09 6.49
C ILE A 264 -7.93 16.26 6.65
N PRO A 265 -8.85 16.34 5.69
CA PRO A 265 -10.20 15.76 5.86
C PRO A 265 -10.19 14.23 5.71
N MET A 266 -9.14 13.65 5.12
CA MET A 266 -9.05 12.20 4.91
C MET A 266 -7.76 11.64 5.48
N THR A 267 -7.89 10.67 6.38
CA THR A 267 -6.75 9.88 6.89
C THR A 267 -6.92 8.42 6.50
N ILE A 268 -5.91 7.84 5.87
CA ILE A 268 -5.90 6.46 5.39
C ILE A 268 -4.76 5.73 6.10
N THR A 269 -5.07 4.64 6.81
CA THR A 269 -4.07 3.83 7.49
C THR A 269 -3.80 2.56 6.69
N LEU A 270 -2.55 2.36 6.28
CA LEU A 270 -2.12 1.14 5.61
C LEU A 270 -1.67 0.12 6.66
N PRO A 271 -2.20 -1.10 6.64
CA PRO A 271 -1.83 -2.14 7.58
C PRO A 271 -0.39 -2.59 7.39
N PRO A 272 0.38 -2.78 8.46
CA PRO A 272 1.74 -3.30 8.38
C PRO A 272 1.73 -4.74 7.86
N LEU A 273 2.86 -5.17 7.28
CA LEU A 273 2.98 -6.49 6.64
C LEU A 273 2.64 -7.63 7.61
N ARG A 274 3.02 -7.52 8.89
CA ARG A 274 2.73 -8.52 9.93
C ARG A 274 1.24 -8.71 10.23
N GLN A 275 0.40 -7.72 9.94
CA GLN A 275 -1.06 -7.78 10.12
C GLN A 275 -1.78 -8.29 8.86
N ARG A 276 -1.09 -8.36 7.72
CA ARG A 276 -1.67 -8.89 6.48
C ARG A 276 -1.75 -10.41 6.54
N THR A 277 -2.69 -10.98 5.80
CA THR A 277 -2.85 -12.43 5.74
C THR A 277 -1.61 -13.10 5.12
N LEU A 278 -1.42 -14.39 5.40
CA LEU A 278 -0.35 -15.17 4.76
C LEU A 278 -0.47 -15.19 3.24
N GLU A 279 -1.72 -15.22 2.73
CA GLU A 279 -2.01 -15.16 1.30
C GLU A 279 -1.51 -13.86 0.68
N GLU A 280 -1.80 -12.72 1.33
CA GLU A 280 -1.31 -11.42 0.85
C GLU A 280 0.22 -11.33 0.89
N ARG A 281 0.85 -11.82 1.97
CA ARG A 281 2.31 -11.84 2.08
C ARG A 281 2.95 -12.69 0.99
N TYR A 282 2.36 -13.84 0.67
CA TYR A 282 2.81 -14.70 -0.42
C TYR A 282 2.68 -13.99 -1.79
N LEU A 283 1.52 -13.40 -2.08
CA LEU A 283 1.28 -12.66 -3.33
C LEU A 283 2.22 -11.46 -3.49
N LEU A 284 2.51 -10.75 -2.39
CA LEU A 284 3.50 -9.67 -2.38
C LEU A 284 4.89 -10.19 -2.74
N LEU A 285 5.33 -11.27 -2.10
CA LEU A 285 6.63 -11.88 -2.38
C LEU A 285 6.72 -12.34 -3.84
N GLU A 286 5.69 -13.00 -4.35
CA GLU A 286 5.63 -13.43 -5.74
C GLU A 286 5.73 -12.24 -6.72
N SER A 287 5.02 -11.15 -6.42
CA SER A 287 5.08 -9.92 -7.20
C SER A 287 6.48 -9.32 -7.21
N PHE A 288 7.17 -9.26 -6.05
CA PHE A 288 8.55 -8.79 -5.97
C PHE A 288 9.52 -9.68 -6.75
N ILE A 289 9.42 -11.01 -6.61
CA ILE A 289 10.27 -11.95 -7.34
C ILE A 289 10.08 -11.79 -8.85
N ARG A 290 8.83 -11.66 -9.29
CA ARG A 290 8.52 -11.46 -10.71
C ARG A 290 9.11 -10.15 -11.22
N GLY A 291 8.95 -9.06 -10.48
CA GLY A 291 9.53 -7.76 -10.81
C GLY A 291 11.06 -7.81 -10.92
N GLU A 292 11.73 -8.42 -9.93
CA GLU A 292 13.19 -8.57 -9.94
C GLU A 292 13.68 -9.54 -11.03
N SER A 293 12.94 -10.61 -11.32
CA SER A 293 13.26 -11.53 -12.41
C SER A 293 13.25 -10.81 -13.77
N VAL A 294 12.27 -9.94 -13.99
CA VAL A 294 12.20 -9.11 -15.20
C VAL A 294 13.36 -8.11 -15.24
N ARG A 295 13.61 -7.40 -14.13
CA ARG A 295 14.68 -6.39 -14.04
C ARG A 295 16.05 -6.98 -14.29
N LEU A 296 16.33 -8.17 -13.74
CA LEU A 296 17.61 -8.85 -13.86
C LEU A 296 17.71 -9.74 -15.09
N GLN A 297 16.62 -9.90 -15.85
CA GLN A 297 16.51 -10.85 -16.98
C GLN A 297 16.94 -12.28 -16.60
N LYS A 298 16.67 -12.68 -15.35
CA LYS A 298 17.03 -13.99 -14.79
C LYS A 298 15.85 -14.59 -14.04
N LYS A 299 15.72 -15.90 -14.11
CA LYS A 299 14.74 -16.63 -13.33
C LYS A 299 15.24 -16.70 -11.87
N ILE A 300 14.52 -16.08 -10.96
CA ILE A 300 14.84 -16.11 -9.52
C ILE A 300 14.07 -17.26 -8.87
N HIS A 301 14.80 -18.10 -8.13
CA HIS A 301 14.23 -19.17 -7.32
C HIS A 301 14.44 -18.87 -5.83
N ILE A 302 13.37 -18.95 -5.06
CA ILE A 302 13.46 -18.86 -3.60
C ILE A 302 13.47 -20.27 -3.01
N SER A 303 14.38 -20.49 -2.06
CA SER A 303 14.40 -21.75 -1.31
C SER A 303 13.13 -21.86 -0.43
N LYS A 304 12.70 -23.09 -0.19
CA LYS A 304 11.53 -23.34 0.68
C LYS A 304 11.71 -22.77 2.08
N ASN A 305 12.92 -22.85 2.63
CA ASN A 305 13.22 -22.33 3.95
C ASN A 305 13.13 -20.80 3.99
N SER A 306 13.63 -20.10 2.97
CA SER A 306 13.53 -18.65 2.85
C SER A 306 12.08 -18.20 2.68
N LEU A 307 11.29 -18.93 1.87
CA LEU A 307 9.86 -18.67 1.71
C LEU A 307 9.12 -18.81 3.04
N PHE A 308 9.38 -19.90 3.76
CA PHE A 308 8.75 -20.17 5.04
C PHE A 308 9.12 -19.11 6.09
N SER A 309 10.40 -18.72 6.17
CA SER A 309 10.87 -17.65 7.05
C SER A 309 10.16 -16.33 6.78
N PHE A 310 10.02 -15.96 5.49
CA PHE A 310 9.32 -14.74 5.11
C PHE A 310 7.83 -14.75 5.49
N LEU A 311 7.16 -15.87 5.35
CA LEU A 311 5.72 -15.97 5.60
C LEU A 311 5.36 -16.01 7.09
N ILE A 312 6.28 -16.44 7.96
CA ILE A 312 6.03 -16.58 9.41
C ILE A 312 6.45 -15.32 10.19
N TYR A 313 7.42 -14.58 9.68
CA TYR A 313 7.85 -13.31 10.26
C TYR A 313 6.79 -12.25 10.05
#